data_7f4ef24a6f5767cb3b77f9f2eecb043c
#
_entry.id   7f4ef24a6f5767cb3b77f9f2eecb043c
#
_cell.length_a   1.000
_cell.length_b   1.000
_cell.length_c   1.000
_cell.angle_alpha   90.00
_cell.angle_beta   90.00
_cell.angle_gamma   90.00
#
_symmetry.space_group_name_H-M   'P 1'
#
loop_
_entity.id
_entity.type
_entity.pdbx_description
1 polymer ?
#
loop_
_entity_poly.entity_id
_entity_poly.type
_entity_poly.pdbx_seq_one_letter_code
_entity_poly.pdbx_strand_id
1 'polypeptide(L)'
;VRSSAASDVYKRQVFAYGFIVLISLIAAANVFNTISTNISLRRREFAMLKSVGMTQKGFHRMMNYECLLYGSKALLLGLPVSCGITYLIYRAVTTAYETSFHLPWAAIGIAVLSVFLVVFATMMYSMSKVKKDNPIDALKNENL
;
A
#
# COMPACT_ATOMS: atom_id res chain seq x y z
N VAL A 1 -18.64 10.80 -36.81
CA VAL A 1 -18.71 9.44 -36.24
C VAL A 1 -17.44 9.08 -35.51
N ARG A 2 -16.26 9.37 -36.04
CA ARG A 2 -14.97 9.12 -35.35
C ARG A 2 -14.81 9.97 -34.10
N SER A 3 -15.26 11.23 -34.10
CA SER A 3 -15.17 12.13 -32.96
C SER A 3 -16.09 11.70 -31.82
N SER A 4 -17.29 11.17 -32.11
CA SER A 4 -18.19 10.67 -31.05
C SER A 4 -17.68 9.36 -30.44
N ALA A 5 -17.10 8.46 -31.25
CA ALA A 5 -16.49 7.22 -30.75
C ALA A 5 -15.27 7.52 -29.86
N ALA A 6 -14.40 8.44 -30.28
CA ALA A 6 -13.25 8.89 -29.52
C ALA A 6 -13.69 9.56 -28.21
N SER A 7 -14.75 10.38 -28.25
CA SER A 7 -15.33 11.04 -27.07
C SER A 7 -15.90 10.03 -26.08
N ASP A 8 -16.57 8.98 -26.57
CA ASP A 8 -17.14 7.92 -25.73
C ASP A 8 -16.03 7.10 -25.06
N VAL A 9 -14.96 6.75 -25.77
CA VAL A 9 -13.78 6.09 -25.23
C VAL A 9 -13.12 6.95 -24.16
N TYR A 10 -12.96 8.24 -24.44
CA TYR A 10 -12.39 9.20 -23.48
C TYR A 10 -13.22 9.29 -22.21
N LYS A 11 -14.56 9.37 -22.33
CA LYS A 11 -15.46 9.40 -21.16
C LYS A 11 -15.35 8.16 -20.32
N ARG A 12 -15.31 6.98 -20.93
CA ARG A 12 -15.13 5.70 -20.22
C ARG A 12 -13.78 5.64 -19.52
N GLN A 13 -12.75 6.13 -20.18
CA GLN A 13 -11.39 6.16 -19.63
C GLN A 13 -11.30 7.07 -18.42
N VAL A 14 -11.87 8.28 -18.49
CA VAL A 14 -11.92 9.24 -17.39
C VAL A 14 -12.68 8.65 -16.19
N PHE A 15 -13.82 8.01 -16.47
CA PHE A 15 -14.63 7.35 -15.44
C PHE A 15 -13.84 6.22 -14.75
N ALA A 16 -13.16 5.39 -15.55
CA ALA A 16 -12.34 4.29 -15.04
C ALA A 16 -11.19 4.81 -14.18
N TYR A 17 -10.48 5.85 -14.63
CA TYR A 17 -9.41 6.47 -13.84
C TYR A 17 -9.93 7.10 -12.56
N GLY A 18 -11.11 7.72 -12.60
CA GLY A 18 -11.77 8.26 -11.41
C GLY A 18 -12.02 7.17 -10.37
N PHE A 19 -12.52 6.03 -10.79
CA PHE A 19 -12.72 4.86 -9.93
C PHE A 19 -11.41 4.34 -9.36
N ILE A 20 -10.38 4.22 -10.19
CA ILE A 20 -9.06 3.75 -9.78
C ILE A 20 -8.48 4.68 -8.69
N VAL A 21 -8.57 5.98 -8.90
CA VAL A 21 -8.10 6.97 -7.92
C VAL A 21 -8.86 6.84 -6.60
N LEU A 22 -10.19 6.72 -6.68
CA LEU A 22 -11.04 6.59 -5.50
C LEU A 22 -10.67 5.33 -4.69
N ILE A 23 -10.59 4.18 -5.36
CA ILE A 23 -10.23 2.90 -4.73
C ILE A 23 -8.81 2.98 -4.16
N SER A 24 -7.90 3.62 -4.87
CA SER A 24 -6.51 3.79 -4.41
C SER A 24 -6.43 4.64 -3.15
N LEU A 25 -7.23 5.70 -3.06
CA LEU A 25 -7.30 6.54 -1.87
C LEU A 25 -7.85 5.75 -0.67
N ILE A 26 -8.89 4.97 -0.89
CA ILE A 26 -9.47 4.11 0.16
C ILE A 26 -8.43 3.08 0.62
N ALA A 27 -7.74 2.45 -0.32
CA ALA A 27 -6.70 1.47 -0.01
C ALA A 27 -5.54 2.12 0.76
N ALA A 28 -5.10 3.31 0.35
CA ALA A 28 -4.05 4.05 1.04
C ALA A 28 -4.47 4.40 2.47
N ALA A 29 -5.71 4.84 2.66
CA ALA A 29 -6.26 5.13 3.98
C ALA A 29 -6.29 3.89 4.87
N ASN A 30 -6.69 2.74 4.32
CA ASN A 30 -6.71 1.47 5.04
C ASN A 30 -5.30 1.03 5.45
N VAL A 31 -4.34 1.12 4.55
CA VAL A 31 -2.93 0.80 4.83
C VAL A 31 -2.40 1.73 5.92
N PHE A 32 -2.66 3.03 5.78
CA PHE A 32 -2.26 4.03 6.77
C PHE A 32 -2.82 3.68 8.17
N ASN A 33 -4.11 3.41 8.23
CA ASN A 33 -4.78 3.08 9.50
C ASN A 33 -4.19 1.79 10.11
N THR A 34 -3.99 0.76 9.29
CA THR A 34 -3.46 -0.53 9.73
C THR A 34 -2.05 -0.39 10.29
N ILE A 35 -1.17 0.28 9.56
CA ILE A 35 0.23 0.47 9.97
C ILE A 35 0.31 1.35 11.22
N SER A 36 -0.45 2.45 11.25
CA SER A 36 -0.49 3.35 12.41
C SER A 36 -0.97 2.63 13.67
N THR A 37 -2.01 1.79 13.54
CA THR A 37 -2.53 1.01 14.65
C THR A 37 -1.50 -0.01 15.13
N ASN A 38 -0.84 -0.73 14.22
CA ASN A 38 0.19 -1.69 14.57
C ASN A 38 1.35 -1.03 15.33
N ILE A 39 1.79 0.11 14.87
CA ILE A 39 2.87 0.85 15.51
C ILE A 39 2.43 1.34 16.90
N SER A 40 1.21 1.85 17.02
CA SER A 40 0.65 2.28 18.31
C SER A 40 0.59 1.13 19.32
N LEU A 41 0.15 -0.04 18.89
CA LEU A 41 0.06 -1.23 19.74
C LEU A 41 1.42 -1.72 20.21
N ARG A 42 2.44 -1.56 19.36
CA ARG A 42 3.81 -1.99 19.64
C ARG A 42 4.67 -0.91 20.27
N ARG A 43 4.09 0.19 20.62
CA ARG A 43 4.80 1.35 21.19
C ARG A 43 5.62 1.00 22.43
N ARG A 44 5.07 0.14 23.29
CA ARG A 44 5.75 -0.37 24.48
C ARG A 44 7.00 -1.18 24.11
N GLU A 45 6.86 -2.07 23.14
CA GLU A 45 7.99 -2.88 22.64
C GLU A 45 9.12 -1.98 22.13
N PHE A 46 8.78 -0.94 21.38
CA PHE A 46 9.75 0.03 20.89
C PHE A 46 10.43 0.80 22.00
N ALA A 47 9.68 1.19 23.02
CA ALA A 47 10.23 1.87 24.19
C ALA A 47 11.21 0.96 24.95
N MET A 48 10.88 -0.31 25.11
CA MET A 48 11.77 -1.30 25.74
C MET A 48 13.04 -1.49 24.92
N LEU A 49 12.94 -1.60 23.61
CA LEU A 49 14.10 -1.74 22.72
C LEU A 49 15.02 -0.52 22.81
N LYS A 50 14.48 0.68 22.87
CA LYS A 50 15.25 1.91 23.05
C LYS A 50 15.94 1.98 24.39
N SER A 51 15.27 1.52 25.45
CA SER A 51 15.85 1.53 26.81
C SER A 51 17.00 0.52 26.97
N VAL A 52 17.01 -0.55 26.17
CA VAL A 52 18.11 -1.53 26.16
C VAL A 52 19.33 -1.01 25.37
N GLY A 53 19.21 0.15 24.71
CA GLY A 53 20.31 0.79 24.02
C GLY A 53 20.28 0.70 22.51
N MET A 54 19.10 0.42 21.94
CA MET A 54 18.93 0.41 20.50
C MET A 54 19.16 1.79 19.91
N THR A 55 20.05 1.88 18.91
CA THR A 55 20.33 3.14 18.24
C THR A 55 19.19 3.53 17.31
N GLN A 56 19.08 4.82 17.00
CA GLN A 56 18.10 5.33 16.02
C GLN A 56 18.27 4.66 14.66
N LYS A 57 19.52 4.45 14.24
CA LYS A 57 19.82 3.77 12.96
C LYS A 57 19.32 2.33 12.96
N GLY A 58 19.54 1.60 14.05
CA GLY A 58 19.06 0.23 14.22
C GLY A 58 17.55 0.14 14.18
N PHE A 59 16.86 1.07 14.84
CA PHE A 59 15.41 1.17 14.83
C PHE A 59 14.87 1.43 13.42
N HIS A 60 15.45 2.38 12.70
CA HIS A 60 15.06 2.67 11.30
C HIS A 60 15.27 1.47 10.39
N ARG A 61 16.38 0.76 10.54
CA ARG A 61 16.65 -0.47 9.79
C ARG A 61 15.58 -1.52 10.03
N MET A 62 15.25 -1.77 11.30
CA MET A 62 14.22 -2.73 11.69
C MET A 62 12.89 -2.39 11.05
N MET A 63 12.50 -1.11 11.10
CA MET A 63 11.22 -0.66 10.52
C MET A 63 11.22 -0.74 9.00
N ASN A 64 12.34 -0.47 8.35
CA ASN A 64 12.47 -0.63 6.90
C ASN A 64 12.29 -2.08 6.47
N TYR A 65 12.86 -3.03 7.20
CA TYR A 65 12.69 -4.45 6.94
C TYR A 65 11.22 -4.88 7.15
N GLU A 66 10.57 -4.37 8.18
CA GLU A 66 9.14 -4.62 8.40
C GLU A 66 8.28 -4.09 7.25
N CYS A 67 8.57 -2.88 6.78
CA CYS A 67 7.91 -2.30 5.60
C CYS A 67 8.05 -3.20 4.38
N LEU A 68 9.27 -3.66 4.15
CA LEU A 68 9.58 -4.52 3.01
C LEU A 68 8.80 -5.84 3.09
N LEU A 69 8.70 -6.41 4.29
CA LEU A 69 7.94 -7.63 4.54
C LEU A 69 6.44 -7.41 4.31
N TYR A 70 5.87 -6.32 4.82
CA TYR A 70 4.46 -6.00 4.62
C TYR A 70 4.14 -5.78 3.14
N GLY A 71 4.96 -5.00 2.46
CA GLY A 71 4.82 -4.75 1.03
C GLY A 71 4.91 -6.03 0.20
N SER A 72 5.89 -6.87 0.52
CA SER A 72 6.08 -8.16 -0.16
C SER A 72 4.91 -9.10 0.06
N LYS A 73 4.40 -9.20 1.27
CA LYS A 73 3.22 -10.03 1.59
C LYS A 73 1.99 -9.55 0.85
N ALA A 74 1.76 -8.24 0.86
CA ALA A 74 0.63 -7.62 0.16
C ALA A 74 0.69 -7.90 -1.34
N LEU A 75 1.87 -7.76 -1.95
CA LEU A 75 2.07 -8.02 -3.37
C LEU A 75 1.94 -9.51 -3.70
N LEU A 76 2.46 -10.38 -2.84
CA LEU A 76 2.39 -11.83 -3.03
C LEU A 76 0.96 -12.35 -3.06
N LEU A 77 0.06 -11.72 -2.32
CA LEU A 77 -1.37 -12.04 -2.34
C LEU A 77 -2.12 -11.26 -3.43
N GLY A 78 -1.81 -9.98 -3.58
CA GLY A 78 -2.53 -9.08 -4.47
C GLY A 78 -2.27 -9.35 -5.96
N LEU A 79 -1.02 -9.60 -6.33
CA LEU A 79 -0.67 -9.81 -7.74
C LEU A 79 -1.32 -11.06 -8.35
N PRO A 80 -1.29 -12.25 -7.71
CA PRO A 80 -1.97 -13.43 -8.25
C PRO A 80 -3.48 -13.23 -8.37
N VAL A 81 -4.11 -12.60 -7.37
CA VAL A 81 -5.56 -12.31 -7.40
C VAL A 81 -5.89 -11.36 -8.54
N SER A 82 -5.10 -10.29 -8.70
CA SER A 82 -5.28 -9.31 -9.78
C SER A 82 -5.11 -9.94 -11.15
N CYS A 83 -4.09 -10.79 -11.32
CA CYS A 83 -3.85 -11.51 -12.57
C CYS A 83 -5.00 -12.46 -12.87
N GLY A 84 -5.52 -13.17 -11.87
CA GLY A 84 -6.66 -14.06 -12.02
C GLY A 84 -7.92 -13.32 -12.48
N ILE A 85 -8.23 -12.19 -11.85
CA ILE A 85 -9.37 -11.36 -12.22
C ILE A 85 -9.20 -10.81 -13.64
N THR A 86 -8.00 -10.33 -13.98
CA THR A 86 -7.69 -9.83 -15.33
C THR A 86 -7.89 -10.93 -16.37
N TYR A 87 -7.46 -12.14 -16.07
CA TYR A 87 -7.65 -13.29 -16.96
C TYR A 87 -9.14 -13.63 -17.15
N LEU A 88 -9.93 -13.60 -16.07
CA LEU A 88 -11.38 -13.84 -16.14
C LEU A 88 -12.06 -12.77 -17.00
N ILE A 89 -11.72 -11.51 -16.81
CA ILE A 89 -12.25 -10.41 -17.62
C ILE A 89 -11.85 -10.59 -19.09
N TYR A 90 -10.61 -10.97 -19.33
CA TYR A 90 -10.10 -11.25 -20.67
C TYR A 90 -10.92 -12.36 -21.35
N ARG A 91 -11.16 -13.47 -20.65
CA ARG A 91 -11.98 -14.56 -21.19
C ARG A 91 -13.40 -14.12 -21.54
N ALA A 92 -14.03 -13.32 -20.66
CA ALA A 92 -15.36 -12.82 -20.86
C ALA A 92 -15.44 -11.88 -22.06
N VAL A 93 -14.41 -11.06 -22.29
CA VAL A 93 -14.36 -10.11 -23.40
C VAL A 93 -13.97 -10.81 -24.71
N THR A 94 -13.09 -11.81 -24.65
CA THR A 94 -12.62 -12.52 -25.86
C THR A 94 -13.71 -13.36 -26.51
N THR A 95 -14.71 -13.80 -25.75
CA THR A 95 -15.90 -14.42 -26.34
C THR A 95 -16.68 -13.45 -27.22
N ALA A 96 -16.50 -12.14 -27.02
CA ALA A 96 -17.19 -11.11 -27.80
C ALA A 96 -16.30 -10.48 -28.90
N TYR A 97 -14.98 -10.46 -28.69
CA TYR A 97 -14.03 -9.81 -29.61
C TYR A 97 -12.71 -10.58 -29.67
N GLU A 98 -12.18 -10.76 -30.85
CA GLU A 98 -10.88 -11.41 -31.07
C GLU A 98 -9.74 -10.45 -30.69
N THR A 99 -9.36 -10.45 -29.42
CA THR A 99 -8.25 -9.66 -28.92
C THR A 99 -7.20 -10.58 -28.28
N SER A 100 -5.93 -10.31 -28.56
CA SER A 100 -4.83 -11.05 -27.97
C SER A 100 -4.58 -10.60 -26.53
N PHE A 101 -4.29 -11.56 -25.64
CA PHE A 101 -4.00 -11.27 -24.24
C PHE A 101 -2.60 -10.65 -24.12
N HIS A 102 -2.57 -9.43 -23.62
CA HIS A 102 -1.33 -8.76 -23.26
C HIS A 102 -1.34 -8.45 -21.76
N LEU A 103 -0.38 -9.03 -21.06
CA LEU A 103 -0.21 -8.72 -19.64
C LEU A 103 0.22 -7.26 -19.48
N PRO A 104 -0.48 -6.44 -18.67
CA PRO A 104 -0.14 -5.03 -18.53
C PRO A 104 1.07 -4.85 -17.59
N TRP A 105 2.27 -5.10 -18.10
CA TRP A 105 3.51 -4.99 -17.33
C TRP A 105 3.72 -3.61 -16.73
N ALA A 106 3.38 -2.56 -17.48
CA ALA A 106 3.45 -1.18 -17.01
C ALA A 106 2.55 -0.94 -15.80
N ALA A 107 1.30 -1.43 -15.86
CA ALA A 107 0.35 -1.31 -14.76
C ALA A 107 0.83 -2.08 -13.52
N ILE A 108 1.39 -3.27 -13.70
CA ILE A 108 1.96 -4.08 -12.61
C ILE A 108 3.12 -3.34 -11.96
N GLY A 109 4.02 -2.76 -12.75
CA GLY A 109 5.14 -1.96 -12.24
C GLY A 109 4.69 -0.75 -11.44
N ILE A 110 3.70 -0.01 -11.94
CA ILE A 110 3.12 1.14 -11.24
C ILE A 110 2.48 0.70 -9.93
N ALA A 111 1.74 -0.41 -9.93
CA ALA A 111 1.09 -0.95 -8.73
C ALA A 111 2.12 -1.31 -7.66
N VAL A 112 3.20 -1.99 -8.03
CA VAL A 112 4.29 -2.37 -7.12
C VAL A 112 4.92 -1.14 -6.49
N LEU A 113 5.28 -0.15 -7.32
CA LEU A 113 5.87 1.10 -6.86
C LEU A 113 4.93 1.86 -5.93
N SER A 114 3.63 1.91 -6.26
CA SER A 114 2.62 2.59 -5.45
C SER A 114 2.47 1.95 -4.08
N VAL A 115 2.42 0.62 -4.01
CA VAL A 115 2.31 -0.12 -2.74
C VAL A 115 3.50 0.19 -1.84
N PHE A 116 4.72 0.07 -2.36
CA PHE A 116 5.92 0.37 -1.58
C PHE A 116 5.98 1.82 -1.15
N LEU A 117 5.62 2.74 -2.03
CA LEU A 117 5.61 4.17 -1.72
C LEU A 117 4.64 4.50 -0.58
N VAL A 118 3.42 3.95 -0.62
CA VAL A 118 2.41 4.15 0.42
C VAL A 118 2.88 3.54 1.75
N VAL A 119 3.39 2.31 1.73
CA VAL A 119 3.86 1.62 2.92
C VAL A 119 5.03 2.39 3.56
N PHE A 120 6.02 2.79 2.77
CA PHE A 120 7.16 3.57 3.28
C PHE A 120 6.74 4.94 3.83
N ALA A 121 5.88 5.65 3.09
CA ALA A 121 5.39 6.97 3.53
C ALA A 121 4.63 6.87 4.86
N THR A 122 3.74 5.87 4.99
CA THR A 122 2.98 5.62 6.21
C THR A 122 3.90 5.26 7.37
N MET A 123 4.88 4.40 7.11
CA MET A 123 5.83 3.95 8.12
C MET A 123 6.68 5.13 8.62
N MET A 124 7.19 5.96 7.72
CA MET A 124 7.96 7.15 8.08
C MET A 124 7.14 8.13 8.92
N TYR A 125 5.89 8.35 8.55
CA TYR A 125 4.98 9.21 9.31
C TYR A 125 4.75 8.65 10.72
N SER A 126 4.46 7.36 10.83
CA SER A 126 4.20 6.70 12.12
C SER A 126 5.44 6.66 13.01
N MET A 127 6.62 6.44 12.42
CA MET A 127 7.89 6.49 13.14
C MET A 127 8.19 7.91 13.66
N SER A 128 7.86 8.93 12.88
CA SER A 128 8.00 10.32 13.30
C SER A 128 7.18 10.61 14.56
N LYS A 129 5.99 10.03 14.66
CA LYS A 129 5.15 10.13 15.87
C LYS A 129 5.79 9.43 17.06
N VAL A 130 6.29 8.21 16.87
CA VAL A 130 6.96 7.43 17.93
C VAL A 130 8.24 8.12 18.38
N LYS A 131 8.95 8.75 17.46
CA LYS A 131 10.20 9.48 17.77
C LYS A 131 9.97 10.69 18.67
N LYS A 132 8.81 11.34 18.56
CA LYS A 132 8.43 12.47 19.42
C LYS A 132 8.08 12.05 20.84
N ASP A 133 7.75 10.78 21.04
CA ASP A 133 7.40 10.28 22.37
C ASP A 133 8.65 9.85 23.12
N ASN A 134 8.75 10.34 24.36
CA ASN A 134 9.80 9.91 25.27
C ASN A 134 9.52 8.46 25.70
N PRO A 135 10.53 7.54 25.67
CA PRO A 135 10.34 6.15 26.12
C PRO A 135 9.81 6.04 27.56
N ILE A 136 10.22 6.95 28.44
CA ILE A 136 9.77 6.98 29.82
C ILE A 136 8.28 7.33 29.90
N ASP A 137 7.81 8.28 29.11
CA ASP A 137 6.40 8.67 29.07
C ASP A 137 5.52 7.57 28.49
N ALA A 138 6.02 6.84 27.49
CA ALA A 138 5.30 5.71 26.89
C ALA A 138 5.11 4.58 27.90
N LEU A 139 6.10 4.29 28.74
CA LEU A 139 6.02 3.30 29.80
C LEU A 139 5.14 3.78 30.97
N LYS A 140 5.15 5.07 31.24
CA LYS A 140 4.38 5.69 32.34
C LYS A 140 2.88 5.74 32.02
N ASN A 141 2.51 5.98 30.80
CA ASN A 141 1.10 6.07 30.37
C ASN A 141 0.34 4.75 30.47
N GLU A 142 1.04 3.63 30.57
CA GLU A 142 0.43 2.31 30.74
C GLU A 142 0.05 2.00 32.19
N ASN A 143 0.68 2.65 33.14
CA ASN A 143 0.43 2.45 34.58
C ASN A 143 -0.72 3.36 35.08
N LEU A 144 -1.27 4.16 34.21
CA LEU A 144 -2.45 4.99 34.44
C LEU A 144 -3.66 4.39 33.75
#